data_add808d0b12e187a0112ba34fca59862
#
_entry.id   add808d0b12e187a0112ba34fca59862
#
_cell.length_a   1.000
_cell.length_b   1.000
_cell.length_c   1.000
_cell.angle_alpha   90.00
_cell.angle_beta   90.00
_cell.angle_gamma   90.00
#
_symmetry.space_group_name_H-M   'P 1'
#
loop_
_entity.id
_entity.type
_entity.pdbx_description
1 polymer ?
#
loop_
_entity_poly.entity_id
_entity_poly.type
_entity_poly.pdbx_seq_one_letter_code
_entity_poly.pdbx_strand_id
1 'polypeptide(L)'
;MLAFVAQSFPDARLAPLDDPFAFAEVQAFNSYLCSTVHVAHAHRMRGQRWVDPDDKSAIAAMQKKVPQSVGACFELIERDMLKGPWVMGERYTICDPYLFTLAQWLEADGVDLSRIPRVMEHRWRMAEHAAVRTAIAQELAA
;
A
#
# COMPACT_ATOMS: atom_id res chain seq x y z
N MET A 1 12.16 -3.85 -6.98
CA MET A 1 12.86 -2.58 -6.68
C MET A 1 13.08 -2.39 -5.17
N LEU A 2 12.06 -2.40 -4.30
CA LEU A 2 12.21 -2.17 -2.85
C LEU A 2 13.21 -3.11 -2.16
N ALA A 3 13.15 -4.41 -2.44
CA ALA A 3 14.12 -5.39 -1.92
C ALA A 3 15.57 -5.07 -2.36
N PHE A 4 15.76 -4.66 -3.60
CA PHE A 4 17.07 -4.24 -4.11
C PHE A 4 17.61 -3.04 -3.31
N VAL A 5 16.78 -2.04 -3.02
CA VAL A 5 17.19 -0.89 -2.20
C VAL A 5 17.61 -1.34 -0.80
N ALA A 6 16.82 -2.19 -0.13
CA ALA A 6 17.16 -2.70 1.20
C ALA A 6 18.48 -3.49 1.20
N GLN A 7 18.72 -4.31 0.17
CA GLN A 7 19.95 -5.09 0.04
C GLN A 7 21.17 -4.24 -0.33
N SER A 8 20.97 -3.16 -1.09
CA SER A 8 22.05 -2.24 -1.47
C SER A 8 22.50 -1.33 -0.33
N PHE A 9 21.64 -1.12 0.67
CA PHE A 9 21.90 -0.25 1.83
C PHE A 9 21.59 -0.98 3.14
N PRO A 10 22.32 -2.07 3.48
CA PRO A 10 22.03 -2.90 4.66
C PRO A 10 22.09 -2.14 5.99
N ASP A 11 22.96 -1.16 6.10
CA ASP A 11 23.11 -0.33 7.29
C ASP A 11 21.86 0.52 7.59
N ALA A 12 21.04 0.79 6.59
CA ALA A 12 19.77 1.50 6.76
C ALA A 12 18.67 0.61 7.38
N ARG A 13 18.92 -0.70 7.51
CA ARG A 13 18.02 -1.69 8.16
C ARG A 13 16.57 -1.63 7.67
N LEU A 14 16.40 -1.43 6.36
CA LEU A 14 15.09 -1.32 5.71
C LEU A 14 14.37 -2.67 5.53
N ALA A 15 15.03 -3.77 5.81
CA ALA A 15 14.48 -5.12 5.85
C ALA A 15 15.34 -6.02 6.76
N PRO A 16 14.78 -7.13 7.30
CA PRO A 16 15.52 -8.10 8.13
C PRO A 16 16.35 -9.03 7.23
N LEU A 17 17.47 -8.55 6.69
CA LEU A 17 18.29 -9.27 5.71
C LEU A 17 19.06 -10.46 6.33
N ASP A 18 19.20 -10.50 7.62
CA ASP A 18 19.84 -11.55 8.43
C ASP A 18 18.87 -12.66 8.86
N ASP A 19 17.56 -12.48 8.64
CA ASP A 19 16.52 -13.46 8.90
C ASP A 19 15.74 -13.77 7.61
N PRO A 20 16.03 -14.90 6.94
CA PRO A 20 15.36 -15.27 5.69
C PRO A 20 13.85 -15.42 5.80
N PHE A 21 13.34 -15.89 6.95
CA PHE A 21 11.90 -16.05 7.16
C PHE A 21 11.22 -14.68 7.31
N ALA A 22 11.74 -13.82 8.16
CA ALA A 22 11.23 -12.46 8.32
C ALA A 22 11.32 -11.66 7.00
N PHE A 23 12.40 -11.86 6.23
CA PHE A 23 12.51 -11.26 4.90
C PHE A 23 11.44 -11.78 3.93
N ALA A 24 11.11 -13.07 3.98
CA ALA A 24 10.02 -13.65 3.18
C ALA A 24 8.65 -13.06 3.58
N GLU A 25 8.38 -12.79 4.87
CA GLU A 25 7.18 -12.09 5.31
C GLU A 25 7.08 -10.67 4.73
N VAL A 26 8.19 -9.92 4.71
CA VAL A 26 8.28 -8.60 4.04
C VAL A 26 7.91 -8.72 2.56
N GLN A 27 8.43 -9.72 1.87
CA GLN A 27 8.12 -9.93 0.45
C GLN A 27 6.68 -10.37 0.22
N ALA A 28 6.12 -11.20 1.10
CA ALA A 28 4.72 -11.63 1.04
C ALA A 28 3.79 -10.42 1.17
N PHE A 29 4.04 -9.52 2.12
CA PHE A 29 3.26 -8.29 2.28
C PHE A 29 3.35 -7.40 1.03
N ASN A 30 4.56 -7.12 0.55
CA ASN A 30 4.76 -6.29 -0.64
C ASN A 30 4.14 -6.93 -1.90
N SER A 31 4.15 -8.26 -2.00
CA SER A 31 3.47 -9.01 -3.06
C SER A 31 1.95 -8.83 -2.97
N TYR A 32 1.37 -8.90 -1.77
CA TYR A 32 -0.05 -8.64 -1.55
C TYR A 32 -0.44 -7.22 -1.99
N LEU A 33 0.35 -6.21 -1.64
CA LEU A 33 0.12 -4.83 -2.09
C LEU A 33 0.14 -4.73 -3.62
N CYS A 34 1.14 -5.35 -4.26
CA CYS A 34 1.33 -5.28 -5.71
C CYS A 34 0.24 -6.02 -6.49
N SER A 35 -0.04 -7.28 -6.10
CA SER A 35 -0.89 -8.19 -6.87
C SER A 35 -2.37 -8.09 -6.53
N THR A 36 -2.73 -7.54 -5.37
CA THR A 36 -4.11 -7.52 -4.89
C THR A 36 -4.60 -6.09 -4.67
N VAL A 37 -3.97 -5.32 -3.78
CA VAL A 37 -4.43 -3.97 -3.42
C VAL A 37 -4.32 -3.02 -4.61
N HIS A 38 -3.16 -2.96 -5.25
CA HIS A 38 -2.93 -2.10 -6.42
C HIS A 38 -3.85 -2.47 -7.59
N VAL A 39 -4.09 -3.77 -7.79
CA VAL A 39 -5.01 -4.25 -8.84
C VAL A 39 -6.45 -3.84 -8.54
N ALA A 40 -6.92 -3.99 -7.30
CA ALA A 40 -8.26 -3.54 -6.89
C ALA A 40 -8.45 -2.03 -7.10
N HIS A 41 -7.45 -1.22 -6.75
CA HIS A 41 -7.43 0.22 -7.04
C HIS A 41 -7.47 0.51 -8.55
N ALA A 42 -6.70 -0.24 -9.36
CA ALA A 42 -6.60 0.00 -10.80
C ALA A 42 -7.94 -0.15 -11.54
N HIS A 43 -8.91 -0.88 -10.99
CA HIS A 43 -10.26 -0.98 -11.54
C HIS A 43 -10.97 0.38 -11.61
N ARG A 44 -10.59 1.36 -10.81
CA ARG A 44 -11.16 2.72 -10.87
C ARG A 44 -10.80 3.46 -12.16
N MET A 45 -9.54 3.37 -12.60
CA MET A 45 -9.01 4.19 -13.68
C MET A 45 -8.57 3.39 -14.91
N ARG A 46 -8.44 2.08 -14.79
CA ARG A 46 -7.80 1.21 -15.78
C ARG A 46 -8.68 0.01 -16.16
N GLY A 47 -10.00 0.12 -16.00
CA GLY A 47 -10.96 -0.97 -16.28
C GLY A 47 -10.78 -1.61 -17.66
N GLN A 48 -10.37 -0.84 -18.65
CA GLN A 48 -10.07 -1.32 -20.01
C GLN A 48 -8.95 -2.36 -20.09
N ARG A 49 -8.24 -2.66 -18.99
CA ARG A 49 -7.27 -3.77 -18.93
C ARG A 49 -7.94 -5.13 -18.79
N TRP A 50 -9.20 -5.17 -18.35
CA TRP A 50 -9.94 -6.40 -18.01
C TRP A 50 -11.19 -6.61 -18.86
N VAL A 51 -11.73 -5.54 -19.46
CA VAL A 51 -12.90 -5.60 -20.34
C VAL A 51 -12.67 -4.76 -21.59
N ASP A 52 -13.52 -4.96 -22.61
CA ASP A 52 -13.48 -4.18 -23.82
C ASP A 52 -13.63 -2.67 -23.50
N PRO A 53 -12.75 -1.80 -24.05
CA PRO A 53 -12.81 -0.35 -23.83
C PRO A 53 -14.16 0.28 -24.23
N ASP A 54 -14.89 -0.34 -25.14
CA ASP A 54 -16.21 0.11 -25.60
C ASP A 54 -17.36 -0.39 -24.71
N ASP A 55 -17.14 -1.39 -23.86
CA ASP A 55 -18.12 -1.84 -22.87
C ASP A 55 -18.16 -0.89 -21.66
N LYS A 56 -18.82 0.24 -21.83
CA LYS A 56 -18.97 1.27 -20.78
C LYS A 56 -19.73 0.74 -19.58
N SER A 57 -20.62 -0.24 -19.75
CA SER A 57 -21.40 -0.82 -18.65
C SER A 57 -20.54 -1.69 -17.74
N ALA A 58 -19.69 -2.53 -18.30
CA ALA A 58 -18.74 -3.34 -17.53
C ALA A 58 -17.70 -2.46 -16.80
N ILE A 59 -17.18 -1.42 -17.45
CA ILE A 59 -16.27 -0.45 -16.82
C ILE A 59 -16.96 0.24 -15.63
N ALA A 60 -18.20 0.72 -15.81
CA ALA A 60 -18.94 1.36 -14.72
C ALA A 60 -19.23 0.40 -13.55
N ALA A 61 -19.57 -0.86 -13.84
CA ALA A 61 -19.77 -1.88 -12.82
C ALA A 61 -18.49 -2.16 -12.00
N MET A 62 -17.32 -2.23 -12.65
CA MET A 62 -16.04 -2.35 -11.95
C MET A 62 -15.75 -1.14 -11.06
N GLN A 63 -15.92 0.08 -11.57
CA GLN A 63 -15.72 1.31 -10.80
C GLN A 63 -16.62 1.36 -9.57
N LYS A 64 -17.89 0.98 -9.72
CA LYS A 64 -18.85 0.90 -8.59
C LYS A 64 -18.41 -0.08 -7.50
N LYS A 65 -17.66 -1.13 -7.87
CA LYS A 65 -17.16 -2.15 -6.95
C LYS A 65 -15.93 -1.72 -6.17
N VAL A 66 -15.17 -0.72 -6.63
CA VAL A 66 -13.87 -0.30 -6.06
C VAL A 66 -13.93 -0.01 -4.56
N PRO A 67 -14.90 0.77 -4.02
CA PRO A 67 -14.95 1.03 -2.58
C PRO A 67 -15.00 -0.23 -1.75
N GLN A 68 -15.75 -1.23 -2.22
CA GLN A 68 -15.88 -2.52 -1.53
C GLN A 68 -14.62 -3.37 -1.66
N SER A 69 -14.05 -3.50 -2.87
CA SER A 69 -12.89 -4.36 -3.12
C SER A 69 -11.62 -3.81 -2.49
N VAL A 70 -11.35 -2.51 -2.61
CA VAL A 70 -10.22 -1.85 -1.95
C VAL A 70 -10.43 -1.85 -0.43
N GLY A 71 -11.64 -1.53 0.05
CA GLY A 71 -11.97 -1.59 1.47
C GLY A 71 -11.68 -2.95 2.09
N ALA A 72 -12.13 -4.03 1.46
CA ALA A 72 -11.85 -5.40 1.94
C ALA A 72 -10.35 -5.72 1.99
N CYS A 73 -9.56 -5.23 1.03
CA CYS A 73 -8.10 -5.39 1.05
C CYS A 73 -7.47 -4.69 2.25
N PHE A 74 -7.88 -3.45 2.54
CA PHE A 74 -7.34 -2.70 3.67
C PHE A 74 -7.85 -3.18 5.02
N GLU A 75 -9.07 -3.72 5.10
CA GLU A 75 -9.58 -4.39 6.30
C GLU A 75 -8.77 -5.65 6.66
N LEU A 76 -8.29 -6.38 5.65
CA LEU A 76 -7.38 -7.51 5.88
C LEU A 76 -6.02 -7.02 6.43
N ILE A 77 -5.48 -5.93 5.88
CA ILE A 77 -4.25 -5.31 6.41
C ILE A 77 -4.46 -4.86 7.86
N GLU A 78 -5.56 -4.16 8.13
CA GLU A 78 -5.95 -3.65 9.44
C GLU A 78 -5.97 -4.75 10.50
N ARG A 79 -6.63 -5.88 10.18
CA ARG A 79 -6.88 -6.97 11.11
C ARG A 79 -5.68 -7.89 11.31
N ASP A 80 -5.01 -8.28 10.22
CA ASP A 80 -4.11 -9.43 10.21
C ASP A 80 -2.67 -9.10 9.80
N MET A 81 -2.42 -8.03 9.05
CA MET A 81 -1.11 -7.83 8.42
C MET A 81 -0.30 -6.68 9.03
N LEU A 82 -0.95 -5.68 9.63
CA LEU A 82 -0.28 -4.58 10.33
C LEU A 82 0.07 -5.03 11.75
N LYS A 83 1.33 -5.44 11.97
CA LYS A 83 1.78 -6.11 13.20
C LYS A 83 2.05 -5.14 14.38
N GLY A 84 2.23 -3.86 14.12
CA GLY A 84 2.54 -2.87 15.17
C GLY A 84 2.38 -1.44 14.67
N PRO A 85 3.16 -0.49 15.22
CA PRO A 85 3.20 0.88 14.71
C PRO A 85 3.69 0.95 13.26
N TRP A 86 4.55 0.01 12.84
CA TRP A 86 4.97 -0.22 11.47
C TRP A 86 4.42 -1.56 10.96
N VAL A 87 4.46 -1.76 9.66
CA VAL A 87 3.88 -2.97 9.05
C VAL A 87 4.44 -4.25 9.68
N MET A 88 5.77 -4.33 9.86
CA MET A 88 6.45 -5.51 10.42
C MET A 88 6.65 -5.45 11.96
N GLY A 89 5.91 -4.58 12.66
CA GLY A 89 5.99 -4.45 14.12
C GLY A 89 6.66 -3.15 14.56
N GLU A 90 7.75 -3.26 15.33
CA GLU A 90 8.39 -2.10 15.98
C GLU A 90 9.35 -1.32 15.06
N ARG A 91 9.69 -1.84 13.88
CA ARG A 91 10.68 -1.25 12.99
C ARG A 91 10.10 -0.88 11.64
N TYR A 92 10.44 0.33 11.19
CA TYR A 92 10.21 0.77 9.82
C TYR A 92 10.93 -0.15 8.81
N THR A 93 10.24 -0.51 7.74
CA THR A 93 10.76 -1.35 6.65
C THR A 93 10.31 -0.84 5.30
N ILE A 94 10.77 -1.49 4.22
CA ILE A 94 10.31 -1.21 2.85
C ILE A 94 8.80 -1.46 2.62
N CYS A 95 8.11 -2.11 3.56
CA CYS A 95 6.66 -2.29 3.50
C CYS A 95 5.91 -0.98 3.76
N ASP A 96 6.45 -0.15 4.65
CA ASP A 96 5.78 1.05 5.15
C ASP A 96 5.57 2.13 4.08
N PRO A 97 6.58 2.52 3.28
CA PRO A 97 6.37 3.49 2.21
C PRO A 97 5.46 2.93 1.10
N TYR A 98 5.45 1.63 0.87
CA TYR A 98 4.56 1.05 -0.13
C TYR A 98 3.10 1.08 0.35
N LEU A 99 2.83 0.65 1.59
CA LEU A 99 1.49 0.79 2.19
C LEU A 99 1.04 2.24 2.20
N PHE A 100 1.91 3.16 2.62
CA PHE A 100 1.64 4.60 2.63
C PHE A 100 1.20 5.11 1.26
N THR A 101 1.93 4.76 0.19
CA THR A 101 1.61 5.19 -1.16
C THR A 101 0.20 4.74 -1.58
N LEU A 102 -0.15 3.47 -1.34
CA LEU A 102 -1.48 2.96 -1.69
C LEU A 102 -2.58 3.57 -0.80
N ALA A 103 -2.28 3.82 0.47
CA ALA A 103 -3.23 4.44 1.40
C ALA A 103 -3.57 5.90 1.04
N GLN A 104 -2.75 6.59 0.23
CA GLN A 104 -3.10 7.94 -0.26
C GLN A 104 -4.29 7.95 -1.23
N TRP A 105 -4.68 6.80 -1.77
CA TRP A 105 -5.76 6.71 -2.76
C TRP A 105 -7.13 6.37 -2.17
N LEU A 106 -7.20 6.02 -0.87
CA LEU A 106 -8.38 5.50 -0.18
C LEU A 106 -9.61 6.41 -0.30
N GLU A 107 -9.43 7.72 -0.11
CA GLU A 107 -10.53 8.68 -0.23
C GLU A 107 -11.06 8.75 -1.67
N ALA A 108 -10.16 8.75 -2.65
CA ALA A 108 -10.53 8.77 -4.05
C ALA A 108 -11.20 7.46 -4.49
N ASP A 109 -10.86 6.34 -3.84
CA ASP A 109 -11.48 5.03 -4.05
C ASP A 109 -12.83 4.88 -3.32
N GLY A 110 -13.21 5.86 -2.48
CA GLY A 110 -14.46 5.87 -1.75
C GLY A 110 -14.52 4.88 -0.58
N VAL A 111 -13.37 4.52 -0.02
CA VAL A 111 -13.27 3.59 1.12
C VAL A 111 -13.73 4.27 2.42
N ASP A 112 -14.48 3.54 3.23
CA ASP A 112 -14.85 3.97 4.58
C ASP A 112 -13.65 3.86 5.54
N LEU A 113 -12.99 5.00 5.80
CA LEU A 113 -11.77 5.08 6.60
C LEU A 113 -12.00 4.73 8.08
N SER A 114 -13.25 4.83 8.57
CA SER A 114 -13.57 4.50 9.97
C SER A 114 -13.37 3.01 10.29
N ARG A 115 -13.33 2.15 9.27
CA ARG A 115 -13.15 0.70 9.40
C ARG A 115 -11.68 0.28 9.48
N ILE A 116 -10.75 1.20 9.25
CA ILE A 116 -9.30 0.92 9.18
C ILE A 116 -8.46 1.92 10.00
N PRO A 117 -8.78 2.10 11.30
CA PRO A 117 -8.16 3.13 12.13
C PRO A 117 -6.64 2.97 12.30
N ARG A 118 -6.12 1.73 12.41
CA ARG A 118 -4.67 1.48 12.55
C ARG A 118 -3.91 1.81 11.26
N VAL A 119 -4.49 1.50 10.10
CA VAL A 119 -3.93 1.89 8.80
C VAL A 119 -3.90 3.42 8.69
N MET A 120 -4.94 4.12 9.15
CA MET A 120 -4.96 5.58 9.15
C MET A 120 -3.93 6.18 10.11
N GLU A 121 -3.74 5.57 11.28
CA GLU A 121 -2.68 5.97 12.22
C GLU A 121 -1.28 5.76 11.62
N HIS A 122 -1.06 4.61 10.95
CA HIS A 122 0.19 4.33 10.22
C HIS A 122 0.42 5.38 9.13
N ARG A 123 -0.60 5.71 8.31
CA ARG A 123 -0.53 6.72 7.26
C ARG A 123 -0.16 8.09 7.84
N TRP A 124 -0.75 8.48 8.96
CA TRP A 124 -0.40 9.73 9.65
C TRP A 124 1.07 9.72 10.13
N ARG A 125 1.51 8.63 10.78
CA ARG A 125 2.90 8.46 11.24
C ARG A 125 3.90 8.53 10.07
N MET A 126 3.56 7.93 8.93
CA MET A 126 4.37 8.01 7.71
C MET A 126 4.48 9.45 7.19
N ALA A 127 3.40 10.22 7.19
CA ALA A 127 3.42 11.61 6.75
C ALA A 127 4.34 12.49 7.63
N GLU A 128 4.51 12.16 8.90
CA GLU A 128 5.43 12.85 9.81
C GLU A 128 6.88 12.38 9.69
N HIS A 129 7.14 11.26 9.00
CA HIS A 129 8.49 10.72 8.84
C HIS A 129 9.36 11.66 7.98
N ALA A 130 10.54 12.04 8.48
CA ALA A 130 11.37 13.08 7.85
C ALA A 130 11.70 12.80 6.37
N ALA A 131 12.07 11.56 6.02
CA ALA A 131 12.38 11.20 4.64
C ALA A 131 11.14 11.26 3.72
N VAL A 132 9.96 10.91 4.25
CA VAL A 132 8.69 10.97 3.50
C VAL A 132 8.31 12.44 3.24
N ARG A 133 8.40 13.29 4.25
CA ARG A 133 8.17 14.75 4.09
C ARG A 133 9.09 15.36 3.04
N THR A 134 10.37 14.97 3.05
CA THR A 134 11.32 15.44 2.04
C THR A 134 10.93 14.98 0.64
N ALA A 135 10.57 13.70 0.47
CA ALA A 135 10.15 13.16 -0.81
C ALA A 135 8.89 13.85 -1.35
N ILE A 136 7.86 14.02 -0.50
CA ILE A 136 6.63 14.73 -0.88
C ILE A 136 6.94 16.18 -1.30
N ALA A 137 7.78 16.89 -0.55
CA ALA A 137 8.14 18.26 -0.90
C ALA A 137 8.85 18.36 -2.25
N GLN A 138 9.71 17.38 -2.57
CA GLN A 138 10.39 17.30 -3.86
C GLN A 138 9.43 16.99 -5.02
N GLU A 139 8.49 16.08 -4.83
CA GLU A 139 7.47 15.72 -5.83
C GLU A 139 6.53 16.91 -6.14
N LEU A 140 6.17 17.70 -5.13
CA LEU A 140 5.32 18.88 -5.32
C LEU A 140 6.04 20.07 -5.96
N ALA A 141 7.37 20.07 -5.95
CA ALA A 141 8.19 21.13 -6.54
C ALA A 141 8.60 20.84 -8.00
N ALA A 142 8.32 19.64 -8.53
CA ALA A 142 8.66 19.18 -9.87
C ALA A 142 7.53 19.42 -10.88
#